data_435c594143d3d888967664f4beada949
#
_entry.id   435c594143d3d888967664f4beada949
#
_cell.length_a   1.000
_cell.length_b   1.000
_cell.length_c   1.000
_cell.angle_alpha   90.00
_cell.angle_beta   90.00
_cell.angle_gamma   90.00
#
_symmetry.space_group_name_H-M   'P 1'
#
loop_
_entity.id
_entity.type
_entity.pdbx_description
1 polymer ?
#
loop_
_entity_poly.entity_id
_entity_poly.type
_entity_poly.pdbx_seq_one_letter_code
_entity_poly.pdbx_strand_id
1 'polypeptide(L)'
;MIIGRKFLYLQKSREKMEADLGNIINEYRRLGIDQQIDYDKFYLYSLITHSTAMEGSTITEVENQIMFDQGVSIKGKSIEEQNMNLDLKAAYERSIEYARAHTPITTDMLMELSSLVMKNTGKDYKTALGEFSSAKGQLRLLNVTAGFGGKSYMNYSKVPARLAEFCERTNEARRGVKSKDINLLYSISFDAHFNLVTIHPWADGNGRMARLLMNQLQFEFGLIPSIILKEDKEDYIKSLIAARESDDLNIFRDFMFCTTAKVLRRDIDNYLQSTGLLEEESPSYSVRAGKKPKSREMILNMLSKDGSLTSASLAKRLGISPKAVEKHLANLKASGLLRRIGPDKGGHWEVNEIAQKRRLERRLSDLDGSTFST
;
A
#
# COMPACT_ATOMS: atom_id res chain seq x y z
N MET A 1 26.88 14.09 -20.73
CA MET A 1 27.50 13.24 -19.71
C MET A 1 26.69 13.15 -18.41
N ILE A 2 25.99 14.20 -17.94
CA ILE A 2 25.17 14.21 -16.71
C ILE A 2 23.90 13.37 -16.85
N ILE A 3 23.23 13.39 -18.00
CA ILE A 3 21.99 12.64 -18.28
C ILE A 3 22.25 11.13 -18.23
N GLY A 4 23.35 10.66 -18.79
CA GLY A 4 23.68 9.22 -18.77
C GLY A 4 23.97 8.67 -17.37
N ARG A 5 24.61 9.45 -16.49
CA ARG A 5 24.86 9.04 -15.10
C ARG A 5 23.57 8.97 -14.26
N LYS A 6 22.65 9.90 -14.45
CA LYS A 6 21.35 9.91 -13.77
C LYS A 6 20.48 8.72 -14.22
N PHE A 7 20.48 8.42 -15.53
CA PHE A 7 19.78 7.26 -16.08
C PHE A 7 20.35 5.93 -15.54
N LEU A 8 21.67 5.78 -15.52
CA LEU A 8 22.34 4.57 -14.97
C LEU A 8 22.09 4.40 -13.45
N TYR A 9 22.02 5.49 -12.71
CA TYR A 9 21.70 5.46 -11.27
C TYR A 9 20.26 5.00 -11.04
N LEU A 10 19.29 5.53 -11.79
CA LEU A 10 17.89 5.13 -11.69
C LEU A 10 17.68 3.66 -12.08
N GLN A 11 18.36 3.20 -13.13
CA GLN A 11 18.31 1.79 -13.55
C GLN A 11 18.87 0.85 -12.47
N LYS A 12 20.04 1.16 -11.89
CA LYS A 12 20.61 0.39 -10.77
C LYS A 12 19.73 0.40 -9.52
N SER A 13 19.08 1.51 -9.24
CA SER A 13 18.13 1.61 -8.11
C SER A 13 16.94 0.68 -8.33
N ARG A 14 16.41 0.63 -9.56
CA ARG A 14 15.31 -0.26 -9.94
C ARG A 14 15.70 -1.73 -9.83
N GLU A 15 16.82 -2.13 -10.45
CA GLU A 15 17.33 -3.51 -10.39
C GLU A 15 17.49 -3.99 -8.94
N LYS A 16 17.92 -3.08 -8.04
CA LYS A 16 18.01 -3.36 -6.61
C LYS A 16 16.65 -3.56 -5.97
N MET A 17 15.66 -2.73 -6.30
CA MET A 17 14.29 -2.84 -5.76
C MET A 17 13.60 -4.12 -6.25
N GLU A 18 13.74 -4.45 -7.51
CA GLU A 18 13.20 -5.67 -8.11
C GLU A 18 13.83 -6.92 -7.49
N ALA A 19 15.16 -6.93 -7.31
CA ALA A 19 15.86 -8.02 -6.62
C ALA A 19 15.43 -8.14 -5.15
N ASP A 20 15.16 -7.02 -4.48
CA ASP A 20 14.68 -6.99 -3.11
C ASP A 20 13.28 -7.58 -2.98
N LEU A 21 12.34 -7.25 -3.87
CA LEU A 21 10.99 -7.82 -3.87
C LEU A 21 11.01 -9.34 -4.07
N GLY A 22 11.82 -9.86 -5.00
CA GLY A 22 11.97 -11.30 -5.21
C GLY A 22 12.46 -12.03 -3.95
N ASN A 23 13.45 -11.45 -3.25
CA ASN A 23 13.95 -11.99 -1.99
C ASN A 23 12.89 -11.99 -0.89
N ILE A 24 12.13 -10.91 -0.77
CA ILE A 24 11.03 -10.77 0.21
C ILE A 24 9.95 -11.83 -0.05
N ILE A 25 9.54 -12.03 -1.31
CA ILE A 25 8.54 -13.05 -1.67
C ILE A 25 9.06 -14.45 -1.34
N ASN A 26 10.31 -14.73 -1.62
CA ASN A 26 10.91 -16.01 -1.28
C ASN A 26 10.95 -16.24 0.24
N GLU A 27 11.26 -15.21 1.02
CA GLU A 27 11.22 -15.27 2.48
C GLU A 27 9.80 -15.47 3.00
N TYR A 28 8.84 -14.73 2.48
CA TYR A 28 7.39 -14.85 2.81
C TYR A 28 6.87 -16.28 2.62
N ARG A 29 7.21 -16.88 1.47
CA ARG A 29 6.83 -18.27 1.14
C ARG A 29 7.60 -19.28 1.98
N ARG A 30 8.89 -19.07 2.21
CA ARG A 30 9.71 -19.94 3.08
C ARG A 30 9.18 -20.02 4.50
N LEU A 31 8.65 -18.90 5.03
CA LEU A 31 8.01 -18.84 6.33
C LEU A 31 6.61 -19.45 6.35
N GLY A 32 6.05 -19.83 5.20
CA GLY A 32 4.70 -20.41 5.10
C GLY A 32 3.58 -19.44 5.44
N ILE A 33 3.80 -18.13 5.30
CA ILE A 33 2.79 -17.12 5.63
C ILE A 33 1.57 -17.26 4.70
N ASP A 34 1.80 -17.54 3.42
CA ASP A 34 0.78 -17.79 2.40
C ASP A 34 0.09 -19.17 2.52
N GLN A 35 0.52 -20.02 3.46
CA GLN A 35 -0.04 -21.34 3.71
C GLN A 35 -0.84 -21.42 5.02
N GLN A 36 -1.05 -20.29 5.69
CA GLN A 36 -1.83 -20.26 6.92
C GLN A 36 -3.31 -20.57 6.66
N ILE A 37 -3.99 -21.13 7.66
CA ILE A 37 -5.44 -21.40 7.59
C ILE A 37 -6.18 -20.09 7.29
N ASP A 38 -7.08 -20.15 6.31
CA ASP A 38 -7.88 -19.00 5.84
C ASP A 38 -7.07 -17.82 5.28
N TYR A 39 -5.78 -18.00 4.93
CA TYR A 39 -4.92 -16.95 4.39
C TYR A 39 -5.58 -16.23 3.21
N ASP A 40 -6.04 -16.94 2.18
CA ASP A 40 -6.67 -16.38 0.98
C ASP A 40 -7.87 -15.51 1.33
N LYS A 41 -8.69 -15.96 2.29
CA LYS A 41 -9.86 -15.23 2.77
C LYS A 41 -9.48 -13.92 3.44
N PHE A 42 -8.57 -13.95 4.41
CA PHE A 42 -8.15 -12.75 5.14
C PHE A 42 -7.38 -11.79 4.26
N TYR A 43 -6.55 -12.32 3.36
CA TYR A 43 -5.83 -11.47 2.40
C TYR A 43 -6.78 -10.75 1.45
N LEU A 44 -7.83 -11.44 0.97
CA LEU A 44 -8.90 -10.84 0.19
C LEU A 44 -9.62 -9.73 0.96
N TYR A 45 -9.89 -9.93 2.24
CA TYR A 45 -10.52 -8.91 3.08
C TYR A 45 -9.63 -7.67 3.24
N SER A 46 -8.33 -7.85 3.36
CA SER A 46 -7.35 -6.76 3.37
C SER A 46 -7.34 -5.99 2.04
N LEU A 47 -7.30 -6.69 0.89
CA LEU A 47 -7.40 -6.06 -0.44
C LEU A 47 -8.65 -5.18 -0.57
N ILE A 48 -9.81 -5.69 -0.15
CA ILE A 48 -11.08 -4.95 -0.20
C ILE A 48 -11.02 -3.74 0.70
N THR A 49 -10.61 -3.91 1.96
CA THR A 49 -10.56 -2.86 2.97
C THR A 49 -9.68 -1.71 2.52
N HIS A 50 -8.46 -1.99 2.08
CA HIS A 50 -7.54 -0.94 1.65
C HIS A 50 -8.01 -0.27 0.35
N SER A 51 -8.58 -1.03 -0.58
CA SER A 51 -9.10 -0.48 -1.84
C SER A 51 -10.30 0.44 -1.61
N THR A 52 -11.22 0.12 -0.71
CA THR A 52 -12.37 0.97 -0.38
C THR A 52 -11.98 2.15 0.51
N ALA A 53 -10.98 1.98 1.38
CA ALA A 53 -10.44 3.07 2.18
C ALA A 53 -9.80 4.18 1.34
N MET A 54 -9.26 3.85 0.15
CA MET A 54 -8.79 4.84 -0.83
C MET A 54 -9.94 5.74 -1.33
N GLU A 55 -11.16 5.24 -1.35
CA GLU A 55 -12.37 5.97 -1.79
C GLU A 55 -13.12 6.63 -0.61
N GLY A 56 -12.59 6.50 0.63
CA GLY A 56 -13.13 7.16 1.82
C GLY A 56 -13.86 6.26 2.80
N SER A 57 -13.96 4.95 2.55
CA SER A 57 -14.50 4.01 3.53
C SER A 57 -13.68 4.04 4.82
N THR A 58 -14.37 3.99 5.94
CA THR A 58 -13.78 3.93 7.29
C THR A 58 -13.92 2.54 7.92
N ILE A 59 -14.46 1.57 7.17
CA ILE A 59 -14.61 0.18 7.61
C ILE A 59 -13.23 -0.46 7.73
N THR A 60 -12.95 -1.06 8.88
CA THR A 60 -11.70 -1.74 9.19
C THR A 60 -11.70 -3.19 8.69
N GLU A 61 -10.53 -3.84 8.64
CA GLU A 61 -10.43 -5.27 8.27
C GLU A 61 -11.26 -6.17 9.20
N VAL A 62 -11.25 -5.90 10.50
CA VAL A 62 -12.04 -6.66 11.49
C VAL A 62 -13.55 -6.46 11.26
N GLU A 63 -13.99 -5.23 10.97
CA GLU A 63 -15.39 -4.94 10.65
C GLU A 63 -15.80 -5.61 9.33
N ASN A 64 -14.95 -5.60 8.30
CA ASN A 64 -15.18 -6.33 7.06
C ASN A 64 -15.28 -7.83 7.30
N GLN A 65 -14.40 -8.42 8.12
CA GLN A 65 -14.50 -9.82 8.48
C GLN A 65 -15.84 -10.15 9.13
N ILE A 66 -16.28 -9.36 10.10
CA ILE A 66 -17.58 -9.57 10.77
C ILE A 66 -18.73 -9.45 9.75
N MET A 67 -18.71 -8.42 8.90
CA MET A 67 -19.74 -8.20 7.89
C MET A 67 -19.79 -9.32 6.86
N PHE A 68 -18.64 -9.80 6.38
CA PHE A 68 -18.56 -10.80 5.34
C PHE A 68 -18.83 -12.23 5.86
N ASP A 69 -18.35 -12.56 7.07
CA ASP A 69 -18.49 -13.91 7.63
C ASP A 69 -19.86 -14.11 8.29
N GLN A 70 -20.44 -13.07 8.91
CA GLN A 70 -21.68 -13.19 9.68
C GLN A 70 -22.91 -12.59 8.97
N GLY A 71 -22.69 -11.84 7.87
CA GLY A 71 -23.78 -11.19 7.14
C GLY A 71 -24.48 -10.07 7.92
N VAL A 72 -23.81 -9.47 8.90
CA VAL A 72 -24.39 -8.42 9.75
C VAL A 72 -23.91 -7.02 9.34
N SER A 73 -24.75 -6.02 9.53
CA SER A 73 -24.36 -4.63 9.29
C SER A 73 -23.50 -4.08 10.43
N ILE A 74 -22.56 -3.18 10.08
CA ILE A 74 -21.63 -2.57 11.02
C ILE A 74 -22.24 -1.28 11.59
N LYS A 75 -22.42 -1.25 12.91
CA LYS A 75 -22.98 -0.09 13.60
C LYS A 75 -22.08 1.14 13.44
N GLY A 76 -22.69 2.28 13.12
CA GLY A 76 -21.98 3.55 12.97
C GLY A 76 -21.30 3.76 11.62
N LYS A 77 -21.43 2.81 10.69
CA LYS A 77 -20.98 2.96 9.30
C LYS A 77 -22.17 3.23 8.38
N SER A 78 -21.96 4.08 7.37
CA SER A 78 -23.02 4.36 6.40
C SER A 78 -23.37 3.14 5.55
N ILE A 79 -24.58 3.09 5.01
CA ILE A 79 -24.99 2.04 4.06
C ILE A 79 -24.09 2.08 2.80
N GLU A 80 -23.71 3.28 2.36
CA GLU A 80 -22.83 3.46 1.19
C GLU A 80 -21.45 2.81 1.41
N GLU A 81 -20.83 3.03 2.59
CA GLU A 81 -19.56 2.39 2.93
C GLU A 81 -19.68 0.85 2.97
N GLN A 82 -20.75 0.34 3.59
CA GLN A 82 -21.00 -1.10 3.68
C GLN A 82 -21.22 -1.71 2.29
N ASN A 83 -22.07 -1.07 1.48
CA ASN A 83 -22.31 -1.50 0.09
C ASN A 83 -21.04 -1.47 -0.75
N MET A 84 -20.19 -0.44 -0.62
CA MET A 84 -18.93 -0.33 -1.34
C MET A 84 -18.02 -1.55 -1.08
N ASN A 85 -17.96 -2.03 0.17
CA ASN A 85 -17.16 -3.19 0.53
C ASN A 85 -17.80 -4.50 0.05
N LEU A 86 -19.14 -4.65 0.17
CA LEU A 86 -19.88 -5.82 -0.31
C LEU A 86 -19.82 -5.95 -1.84
N ASP A 87 -20.01 -4.83 -2.56
CA ASP A 87 -19.92 -4.77 -4.02
C ASP A 87 -18.52 -5.16 -4.49
N LEU A 88 -17.48 -4.61 -3.86
CA LEU A 88 -16.10 -4.93 -4.21
C LEU A 88 -15.74 -6.39 -3.89
N LYS A 89 -16.30 -6.97 -2.80
CA LYS A 89 -16.15 -8.40 -2.49
C LYS A 89 -16.70 -9.27 -3.62
N ALA A 90 -17.92 -9.02 -4.06
CA ALA A 90 -18.54 -9.76 -5.15
C ALA A 90 -17.73 -9.63 -6.46
N ALA A 91 -17.21 -8.42 -6.74
CA ALA A 91 -16.35 -8.19 -7.90
C ALA A 91 -15.02 -8.96 -7.82
N TYR A 92 -14.39 -9.03 -6.64
CA TYR A 92 -13.16 -9.83 -6.44
C TYR A 92 -13.43 -11.33 -6.61
N GLU A 93 -14.50 -11.86 -6.04
CA GLU A 93 -14.88 -13.26 -6.19
C GLU A 93 -15.03 -13.62 -7.68
N ARG A 94 -15.73 -12.79 -8.44
CA ARG A 94 -15.88 -12.97 -9.89
C ARG A 94 -14.54 -12.82 -10.65
N SER A 95 -13.70 -11.86 -10.27
CA SER A 95 -12.40 -11.66 -10.91
C SER A 95 -11.43 -12.82 -10.67
N ILE A 96 -11.49 -13.46 -9.49
CA ILE A 96 -10.70 -14.66 -9.17
C ILE A 96 -11.15 -15.86 -10.01
N GLU A 97 -12.46 -16.00 -10.28
CA GLU A 97 -12.96 -17.00 -11.23
C GLU A 97 -12.36 -16.79 -12.63
N TYR A 98 -12.36 -15.55 -13.13
CA TYR A 98 -11.74 -15.20 -14.40
C TYR A 98 -10.23 -15.46 -14.42
N ALA A 99 -9.53 -15.16 -13.33
CA ALA A 99 -8.10 -15.42 -13.19
C ALA A 99 -7.80 -16.93 -13.26
N ARG A 100 -8.55 -17.74 -12.52
CA ARG A 100 -8.41 -19.21 -12.50
C ARG A 100 -8.72 -19.86 -13.86
N ALA A 101 -9.69 -19.32 -14.58
CA ALA A 101 -10.06 -19.78 -15.90
C ALA A 101 -9.17 -19.22 -17.02
N HIS A 102 -8.20 -18.35 -16.70
CA HIS A 102 -7.37 -17.62 -17.68
C HIS A 102 -8.21 -16.91 -18.75
N THR A 103 -9.37 -16.39 -18.35
CA THR A 103 -10.33 -15.75 -19.25
C THR A 103 -9.68 -14.55 -19.95
N PRO A 104 -9.79 -14.39 -21.29
CA PRO A 104 -9.30 -13.22 -21.98
C PRO A 104 -9.98 -11.94 -21.45
N ILE A 105 -9.19 -10.90 -21.25
CA ILE A 105 -9.70 -9.59 -20.85
C ILE A 105 -10.42 -8.97 -22.04
N THR A 106 -11.70 -8.67 -21.89
CA THR A 106 -12.53 -8.02 -22.91
C THR A 106 -13.25 -6.80 -22.34
N THR A 107 -13.72 -5.93 -23.20
CA THR A 107 -14.54 -4.79 -22.79
C THR A 107 -15.76 -5.23 -21.98
N ASP A 108 -16.44 -6.29 -22.42
CA ASP A 108 -17.65 -6.82 -21.77
C ASP A 108 -17.31 -7.36 -20.36
N MET A 109 -16.20 -8.08 -20.20
CA MET A 109 -15.72 -8.53 -18.90
C MET A 109 -15.43 -7.35 -17.96
N LEU A 110 -14.79 -6.30 -18.47
CA LEU A 110 -14.49 -5.12 -17.65
C LEU A 110 -15.77 -4.36 -17.29
N MET A 111 -16.76 -4.29 -18.18
CA MET A 111 -18.07 -3.70 -17.91
C MET A 111 -18.86 -4.53 -16.88
N GLU A 112 -18.83 -5.87 -16.98
CA GLU A 112 -19.43 -6.77 -15.98
C GLU A 112 -18.80 -6.54 -14.60
N LEU A 113 -17.47 -6.58 -14.48
CA LEU A 113 -16.78 -6.33 -13.21
C LEU A 113 -17.08 -4.94 -12.66
N SER A 114 -17.12 -3.91 -13.51
CA SER A 114 -17.50 -2.55 -13.11
C SER A 114 -18.94 -2.49 -12.58
N SER A 115 -19.86 -3.25 -13.17
CA SER A 115 -21.24 -3.34 -12.68
C SER A 115 -21.32 -3.95 -11.28
N LEU A 116 -20.46 -4.93 -10.97
CA LEU A 116 -20.35 -5.50 -9.64
C LEU A 116 -19.74 -4.49 -8.64
N VAL A 117 -18.64 -3.83 -9.01
CA VAL A 117 -17.97 -2.81 -8.16
C VAL A 117 -18.88 -1.64 -7.79
N MET A 118 -19.84 -1.30 -8.67
CA MET A 118 -20.72 -0.13 -8.52
C MET A 118 -22.19 -0.49 -8.28
N LYS A 119 -22.51 -1.75 -8.04
CA LYS A 119 -23.87 -2.29 -8.01
C LYS A 119 -24.84 -1.47 -7.14
N ASN A 120 -24.44 -1.16 -5.92
CA ASN A 120 -25.28 -0.44 -4.95
C ASN A 120 -24.81 0.98 -4.66
N THR A 121 -23.65 1.39 -5.24
CA THR A 121 -23.09 2.75 -5.05
C THR A 121 -23.07 3.57 -6.33
N GLY A 122 -23.37 2.97 -7.48
CA GLY A 122 -23.44 3.64 -8.77
C GLY A 122 -24.68 4.52 -8.92
N LYS A 123 -24.65 5.36 -9.98
CA LYS A 123 -25.68 6.35 -10.30
C LYS A 123 -26.07 6.29 -11.78
N ASP A 124 -27.29 6.73 -12.07
CA ASP A 124 -27.76 6.95 -13.42
C ASP A 124 -27.46 8.40 -13.85
N TYR A 125 -27.02 8.57 -15.08
CA TYR A 125 -26.64 9.84 -15.66
C TYR A 125 -27.47 10.13 -16.91
N LYS A 126 -27.93 11.39 -17.02
CA LYS A 126 -28.63 11.90 -18.22
C LYS A 126 -27.74 12.94 -18.88
N THR A 127 -27.45 12.74 -20.16
CA THR A 127 -26.63 13.66 -20.96
C THR A 127 -27.35 13.99 -22.28
N ALA A 128 -26.87 15.00 -22.99
CA ALA A 128 -27.37 15.31 -24.33
C ALA A 128 -27.18 14.17 -25.35
N LEU A 129 -26.31 13.19 -25.03
CA LEU A 129 -25.97 12.05 -25.87
C LEU A 129 -26.72 10.77 -25.51
N GLY A 130 -27.54 10.83 -24.47
CA GLY A 130 -28.29 9.70 -23.96
C GLY A 130 -28.06 9.48 -22.46
N GLU A 131 -28.62 8.38 -21.98
CA GLU A 131 -28.53 7.95 -20.59
C GLU A 131 -27.52 6.82 -20.45
N PHE A 132 -26.82 6.77 -19.33
CA PHE A 132 -25.95 5.68 -18.94
C PHE A 132 -25.91 5.51 -17.41
N SER A 133 -25.54 4.33 -16.96
CA SER A 133 -25.51 3.97 -15.54
C SER A 133 -24.16 3.42 -15.12
N SER A 134 -23.52 4.03 -14.11
CA SER A 134 -22.32 3.45 -13.50
C SER A 134 -22.63 2.18 -12.71
N ALA A 135 -23.85 2.04 -12.14
CA ALA A 135 -24.30 0.82 -11.47
C ALA A 135 -24.44 -0.37 -12.42
N LYS A 136 -24.56 -0.12 -13.72
CA LYS A 136 -24.63 -1.15 -14.78
C LYS A 136 -23.28 -1.35 -15.48
N GLY A 137 -22.21 -0.73 -15.00
CA GLY A 137 -20.89 -0.80 -15.61
C GLY A 137 -20.77 -0.16 -16.99
N GLN A 138 -21.73 0.69 -17.39
CA GLN A 138 -21.75 1.32 -18.70
C GLN A 138 -20.66 2.40 -18.79
N LEU A 139 -20.06 2.48 -19.97
CA LEU A 139 -19.03 3.50 -20.26
C LEU A 139 -19.64 4.90 -20.21
N ARG A 140 -18.87 5.87 -19.72
CA ARG A 140 -19.31 7.25 -19.61
C ARG A 140 -19.58 7.91 -20.97
N LEU A 141 -20.63 8.70 -21.04
CA LEU A 141 -20.98 9.57 -22.17
C LEU A 141 -20.71 11.05 -21.87
N LEU A 142 -19.80 11.34 -20.92
CA LEU A 142 -19.41 12.69 -20.51
C LEU A 142 -17.91 12.74 -20.22
N ASN A 143 -17.33 13.94 -20.33
CA ASN A 143 -15.96 14.17 -19.91
C ASN A 143 -15.87 14.31 -18.39
N VAL A 144 -14.82 13.78 -17.81
CA VAL A 144 -14.52 13.82 -16.38
C VAL A 144 -13.14 14.38 -16.12
N THR A 145 -12.96 14.97 -14.93
CA THR A 145 -11.70 15.58 -14.49
C THR A 145 -11.18 14.90 -13.23
N ALA A 146 -9.88 15.00 -13.00
CA ALA A 146 -9.24 14.54 -11.77
C ALA A 146 -9.53 15.54 -10.64
N GLY A 147 -10.71 15.42 -10.01
CA GLY A 147 -11.16 16.35 -8.97
C GLY A 147 -11.56 17.73 -9.51
N PHE A 148 -11.89 18.64 -8.59
CA PHE A 148 -12.31 20.01 -8.94
C PHE A 148 -11.09 20.81 -9.44
N GLY A 149 -11.16 21.32 -10.69
CA GLY A 149 -10.07 22.08 -11.32
C GLY A 149 -8.88 21.25 -11.81
N GLY A 150 -8.93 19.90 -11.72
CA GLY A 150 -7.90 19.02 -12.22
C GLY A 150 -7.88 18.86 -13.74
N LYS A 151 -6.82 18.21 -14.26
CA LYS A 151 -6.71 17.89 -15.70
C LYS A 151 -7.83 16.94 -16.13
N SER A 152 -8.38 17.19 -17.32
CA SER A 152 -9.38 16.30 -17.92
C SER A 152 -8.76 14.97 -18.29
N TYR A 153 -9.52 13.90 -18.04
CA TYR A 153 -9.22 12.60 -18.64
C TYR A 153 -9.54 12.58 -20.13
N MET A 154 -9.24 11.46 -20.77
CA MET A 154 -9.54 11.24 -22.17
C MET A 154 -10.99 11.62 -22.53
N ASN A 155 -11.21 12.20 -23.70
CA ASN A 155 -12.55 12.48 -24.20
C ASN A 155 -13.37 11.18 -24.26
N TYR A 156 -14.61 11.22 -23.78
CA TYR A 156 -15.49 10.05 -23.70
C TYR A 156 -15.66 9.33 -25.04
N SER A 157 -15.68 10.05 -26.18
CA SER A 157 -15.85 9.46 -27.51
C SER A 157 -14.69 8.54 -27.93
N LYS A 158 -13.51 8.71 -27.33
CA LYS A 158 -12.32 7.88 -27.58
C LYS A 158 -12.25 6.66 -26.65
N VAL A 159 -13.04 6.63 -25.59
CA VAL A 159 -12.97 5.59 -24.55
C VAL A 159 -13.22 4.20 -25.11
N PRO A 160 -14.29 3.93 -25.90
CA PRO A 160 -14.56 2.57 -26.38
C PRO A 160 -13.40 1.98 -27.20
N ALA A 161 -12.85 2.74 -28.14
CA ALA A 161 -11.75 2.27 -28.98
C ALA A 161 -10.46 2.04 -28.17
N ARG A 162 -10.17 2.96 -27.22
CA ARG A 162 -8.97 2.84 -26.36
C ARG A 162 -9.10 1.71 -25.35
N LEU A 163 -10.30 1.42 -24.86
CA LEU A 163 -10.55 0.28 -23.97
C LEU A 163 -10.38 -1.04 -24.71
N ALA A 164 -10.86 -1.14 -25.95
CA ALA A 164 -10.64 -2.32 -26.79
C ALA A 164 -9.14 -2.56 -27.07
N GLU A 165 -8.41 -1.52 -27.50
CA GLU A 165 -6.96 -1.58 -27.69
C GLU A 165 -6.22 -1.99 -26.41
N PHE A 166 -6.63 -1.46 -25.27
CA PHE A 166 -6.08 -1.82 -23.96
C PHE A 166 -6.27 -3.31 -23.67
N CYS A 167 -7.47 -3.85 -23.92
CA CYS A 167 -7.76 -5.29 -23.73
C CYS A 167 -6.85 -6.16 -24.61
N GLU A 168 -6.70 -5.81 -25.88
CA GLU A 168 -5.83 -6.54 -26.82
C GLU A 168 -4.38 -6.56 -26.34
N ARG A 169 -3.80 -5.38 -26.05
CA ARG A 169 -2.41 -5.25 -25.57
C ARG A 169 -2.17 -5.99 -24.26
N THR A 170 -3.12 -5.93 -23.33
CA THR A 170 -3.00 -6.63 -22.06
C THR A 170 -3.01 -8.14 -22.26
N ASN A 171 -3.89 -8.64 -23.16
CA ASN A 171 -3.93 -10.06 -23.50
C ASN A 171 -2.66 -10.51 -24.25
N GLU A 172 -2.08 -9.68 -25.12
CA GLU A 172 -0.80 -9.96 -25.77
C GLU A 172 0.34 -10.07 -24.76
N ALA A 173 0.44 -9.10 -23.84
CA ALA A 173 1.42 -9.12 -22.76
C ALA A 173 1.31 -10.40 -21.92
N ARG A 174 0.08 -10.81 -21.55
CA ARG A 174 -0.17 -12.05 -20.78
C ARG A 174 0.29 -13.30 -21.54
N ARG A 175 -0.04 -13.43 -22.82
CA ARG A 175 0.29 -14.61 -23.66
C ARG A 175 1.78 -14.71 -23.97
N GLY A 176 2.45 -13.57 -24.07
CA GLY A 176 3.89 -13.49 -24.37
C GLY A 176 4.78 -13.97 -23.22
N VAL A 177 4.25 -14.08 -22.01
CA VAL A 177 5.06 -14.44 -20.85
C VAL A 177 5.25 -15.93 -20.77
N LYS A 178 6.42 -16.41 -21.26
CA LYS A 178 6.93 -17.76 -21.01
C LYS A 178 7.85 -17.81 -19.79
N SER A 179 8.14 -16.67 -19.19
CA SER A 179 9.07 -16.47 -18.11
C SER A 179 8.42 -16.66 -16.75
N LYS A 180 9.16 -17.23 -15.79
CA LYS A 180 8.84 -17.21 -14.37
C LYS A 180 9.41 -15.95 -13.68
N ASP A 181 9.77 -14.92 -14.44
CA ASP A 181 10.29 -13.68 -13.91
C ASP A 181 9.18 -12.92 -13.18
N ILE A 182 9.24 -12.97 -11.87
CA ILE A 182 8.27 -12.35 -10.96
C ILE A 182 8.15 -10.84 -11.24
N ASN A 183 9.25 -10.16 -11.53
CA ASN A 183 9.25 -8.72 -11.75
C ASN A 183 8.54 -8.34 -13.04
N LEU A 184 8.73 -9.13 -14.10
CA LEU A 184 7.98 -8.96 -15.35
C LEU A 184 6.49 -9.17 -15.14
N LEU A 185 6.09 -10.20 -14.40
CA LEU A 185 4.68 -10.50 -14.11
C LEU A 185 4.02 -9.37 -13.29
N TYR A 186 4.71 -8.86 -12.26
CA TYR A 186 4.23 -7.68 -11.53
C TYR A 186 4.14 -6.46 -12.43
N SER A 187 5.14 -6.19 -13.28
CA SER A 187 5.15 -5.07 -14.19
C SER A 187 3.95 -5.09 -15.13
N ILE A 188 3.58 -6.24 -15.70
CA ILE A 188 2.39 -6.39 -16.55
C ILE A 188 1.13 -6.00 -15.78
N SER A 189 0.99 -6.43 -14.52
CA SER A 189 -0.17 -6.10 -13.70
C SER A 189 -0.22 -4.61 -13.34
N PHE A 190 0.92 -3.99 -13.03
CA PHE A 190 1.02 -2.56 -12.75
C PHE A 190 0.72 -1.71 -13.99
N ASP A 191 1.18 -2.15 -15.17
CA ASP A 191 0.88 -1.49 -16.45
C ASP A 191 -0.61 -1.53 -16.76
N ALA A 192 -1.26 -2.67 -16.54
CA ALA A 192 -2.70 -2.80 -16.73
C ALA A 192 -3.46 -1.84 -15.79
N HIS A 193 -3.06 -1.74 -14.54
CA HIS A 193 -3.60 -0.76 -13.59
C HIS A 193 -3.46 0.67 -14.11
N PHE A 194 -2.23 1.08 -14.44
CA PHE A 194 -1.93 2.45 -14.88
C PHE A 194 -2.71 2.83 -16.15
N ASN A 195 -2.73 1.94 -17.13
CA ASN A 195 -3.40 2.18 -18.39
C ASN A 195 -4.93 2.29 -18.21
N LEU A 196 -5.54 1.40 -17.42
CA LEU A 196 -6.98 1.43 -17.18
C LEU A 196 -7.41 2.71 -16.43
N VAL A 197 -6.67 3.09 -15.37
CA VAL A 197 -6.99 4.32 -14.63
C VAL A 197 -6.73 5.58 -15.47
N THR A 198 -5.83 5.52 -16.45
CA THR A 198 -5.54 6.63 -17.38
C THR A 198 -6.63 6.78 -18.43
N ILE A 199 -7.16 5.68 -18.98
CA ILE A 199 -8.31 5.70 -19.88
C ILE A 199 -9.55 6.24 -19.16
N HIS A 200 -9.73 5.86 -17.89
CA HIS A 200 -10.82 6.29 -17.03
C HIS A 200 -12.20 6.03 -17.65
N PRO A 201 -12.57 4.75 -17.91
CA PRO A 201 -13.70 4.42 -18.77
C PRO A 201 -15.07 4.77 -18.20
N TRP A 202 -15.22 4.83 -16.88
CA TRP A 202 -16.48 5.03 -16.18
C TRP A 202 -16.59 6.42 -15.55
N ALA A 203 -17.80 6.81 -15.18
CA ALA A 203 -18.01 8.05 -14.45
C ALA A 203 -17.52 7.99 -13.01
N ASP A 204 -17.50 6.79 -12.43
CA ASP A 204 -17.00 6.49 -11.07
C ASP A 204 -16.47 5.04 -11.00
N GLY A 205 -15.77 4.69 -9.91
CA GLY A 205 -15.25 3.35 -9.64
C GLY A 205 -13.94 3.00 -10.36
N ASN A 206 -13.34 3.91 -11.15
CA ASN A 206 -12.15 3.63 -11.94
C ASN A 206 -10.94 3.20 -11.10
N GLY A 207 -10.74 3.79 -9.93
CA GLY A 207 -9.66 3.42 -9.01
C GLY A 207 -9.82 1.98 -8.49
N ARG A 208 -11.02 1.63 -8.05
CA ARG A 208 -11.36 0.26 -7.59
C ARG A 208 -11.20 -0.76 -8.70
N MET A 209 -11.68 -0.45 -9.90
CA MET A 209 -11.55 -1.31 -11.08
C MET A 209 -10.10 -1.51 -11.51
N ALA A 210 -9.26 -0.47 -11.48
CA ALA A 210 -7.85 -0.59 -11.83
C ALA A 210 -7.09 -1.47 -10.82
N ARG A 211 -7.34 -1.30 -9.52
CA ARG A 211 -6.77 -2.15 -8.46
C ARG A 211 -7.28 -3.60 -8.57
N LEU A 212 -8.56 -3.80 -8.83
CA LEU A 212 -9.16 -5.11 -9.04
C LEU A 212 -8.50 -5.85 -10.22
N LEU A 213 -8.37 -5.21 -11.38
CA LEU A 213 -7.76 -5.82 -12.57
C LEU A 213 -6.27 -6.14 -12.34
N MET A 214 -5.54 -5.26 -11.67
CA MET A 214 -4.16 -5.53 -11.27
C MET A 214 -4.06 -6.80 -10.43
N ASN A 215 -4.89 -6.91 -9.40
CA ASN A 215 -4.90 -8.08 -8.54
C ASN A 215 -5.42 -9.34 -9.26
N GLN A 216 -6.38 -9.22 -10.19
CA GLN A 216 -6.81 -10.34 -11.04
C GLN A 216 -5.64 -10.95 -11.81
N LEU A 217 -4.81 -10.10 -12.45
CA LEU A 217 -3.61 -10.55 -13.15
C LEU A 217 -2.60 -11.18 -12.21
N GLN A 218 -2.44 -10.63 -11.01
CA GLN A 218 -1.55 -11.18 -9.99
C GLN A 218 -2.03 -12.55 -9.51
N PHE A 219 -3.33 -12.75 -9.28
CA PHE A 219 -3.91 -14.05 -8.99
C PHE A 219 -3.68 -15.05 -10.12
N GLU A 220 -3.89 -14.62 -11.37
CA GLU A 220 -3.68 -15.47 -12.55
C GLU A 220 -2.22 -15.92 -12.69
N PHE A 221 -1.28 -15.06 -12.35
CA PHE A 221 0.16 -15.35 -12.41
C PHE A 221 0.69 -16.09 -11.18
N GLY A 222 -0.17 -16.36 -10.18
CA GLY A 222 0.24 -16.98 -8.91
C GLY A 222 1.15 -16.11 -8.07
N LEU A 223 1.02 -14.78 -8.20
CA LEU A 223 1.73 -13.80 -7.39
C LEU A 223 0.96 -13.51 -6.10
N ILE A 224 1.65 -12.98 -5.09
CA ILE A 224 0.98 -12.39 -3.93
C ILE A 224 0.40 -11.04 -4.36
N PRO A 225 -0.92 -10.81 -4.25
CA PRO A 225 -1.53 -9.58 -4.74
C PRO A 225 -1.03 -8.33 -4.01
N SER A 226 -0.79 -7.25 -4.75
CA SER A 226 -0.31 -5.98 -4.19
C SER A 226 -1.42 -5.22 -3.49
N ILE A 227 -1.16 -4.75 -2.28
CA ILE A 227 -2.03 -3.87 -1.49
C ILE A 227 -1.45 -2.45 -1.54
N ILE A 228 -2.28 -1.45 -1.87
CA ILE A 228 -1.96 -0.04 -1.72
C ILE A 228 -2.61 0.44 -0.43
N LEU A 229 -1.82 0.78 0.56
CA LEU A 229 -2.31 1.21 1.86
C LEU A 229 -2.95 2.60 1.78
N LYS A 230 -3.95 2.86 2.63
CA LYS A 230 -4.64 4.17 2.71
C LYS A 230 -3.66 5.32 3.00
N GLU A 231 -2.70 5.09 3.87
CA GLU A 231 -1.66 6.04 4.23
C GLU A 231 -0.75 6.41 3.06
N ASP A 232 -0.61 5.55 2.06
CA ASP A 232 0.20 5.81 0.85
C ASP A 232 -0.62 6.48 -0.29
N LYS A 233 -1.90 6.86 -0.04
CA LYS A 233 -2.81 7.43 -1.05
C LYS A 233 -2.23 8.65 -1.77
N GLU A 234 -1.61 9.56 -1.04
CA GLU A 234 -1.05 10.79 -1.62
C GLU A 234 0.10 10.46 -2.59
N ASP A 235 1.02 9.61 -2.19
CA ASP A 235 2.16 9.22 -3.01
C ASP A 235 1.74 8.36 -4.21
N TYR A 236 0.74 7.50 -4.04
CA TYR A 236 0.10 6.77 -5.13
C TYR A 236 -0.46 7.71 -6.20
N ILE A 237 -1.23 8.73 -5.81
CA ILE A 237 -1.80 9.70 -6.75
C ILE A 237 -0.68 10.51 -7.42
N LYS A 238 0.34 10.95 -6.68
CA LYS A 238 1.50 11.66 -7.22
C LYS A 238 2.25 10.82 -8.25
N SER A 239 2.46 9.53 -7.99
CA SER A 239 3.14 8.62 -8.93
C SER A 239 2.37 8.46 -10.24
N LEU A 240 1.03 8.35 -10.18
CA LEU A 240 0.17 8.29 -11.36
C LEU A 240 0.23 9.59 -12.19
N ILE A 241 0.21 10.75 -11.52
CA ILE A 241 0.30 12.05 -12.18
C ILE A 241 1.67 12.22 -12.83
N ALA A 242 2.74 11.99 -12.08
CA ALA A 242 4.11 12.14 -12.56
C ALA A 242 4.41 11.21 -13.76
N ALA A 243 3.96 9.95 -13.71
CA ALA A 243 4.12 9.01 -14.81
C ALA A 243 3.39 9.47 -16.08
N ARG A 244 2.19 10.04 -15.95
CA ARG A 244 1.44 10.59 -17.11
C ARG A 244 2.04 11.86 -17.65
N GLU A 245 2.58 12.74 -16.79
CA GLU A 245 3.14 14.04 -17.22
C GLU A 245 4.50 13.90 -17.91
N SER A 246 5.29 12.92 -17.49
CA SER A 246 6.62 12.64 -18.04
C SER A 246 6.61 11.59 -19.16
N ASP A 247 5.45 10.95 -19.43
CA ASP A 247 5.32 9.76 -20.31
C ASP A 247 6.32 8.64 -19.93
N ASP A 248 6.57 8.50 -18.63
CA ASP A 248 7.45 7.48 -18.07
C ASP A 248 6.71 6.58 -17.06
N LEU A 249 6.25 5.44 -17.56
CA LEU A 249 5.52 4.45 -16.76
C LEU A 249 6.34 3.86 -15.61
N ASN A 250 7.66 3.95 -15.71
CA ASN A 250 8.54 3.40 -14.68
C ASN A 250 8.42 4.13 -13.35
N ILE A 251 8.01 5.39 -13.33
CA ILE A 251 7.74 6.13 -12.09
C ILE A 251 6.63 5.43 -11.27
N PHE A 252 5.57 5.01 -11.96
CA PHE A 252 4.47 4.27 -11.29
C PHE A 252 4.88 2.84 -10.92
N ARG A 253 5.61 2.14 -11.79
CA ARG A 253 6.13 0.80 -11.48
C ARG A 253 7.02 0.82 -10.25
N ASP A 254 7.97 1.76 -10.16
CA ASP A 254 8.89 1.90 -9.02
C ASP A 254 8.13 2.14 -7.71
N PHE A 255 7.10 3.00 -7.74
CA PHE A 255 6.18 3.17 -6.60
C PHE A 255 5.52 1.85 -6.20
N MET A 256 4.98 1.10 -7.16
CA MET A 256 4.27 -0.15 -6.89
C MET A 256 5.20 -1.26 -6.37
N PHE A 257 6.42 -1.38 -6.91
CA PHE A 257 7.43 -2.30 -6.39
C PHE A 257 7.79 -1.98 -4.94
N CYS A 258 8.05 -0.71 -4.63
CA CYS A 258 8.35 -0.27 -3.26
C CYS A 258 7.19 -0.54 -2.30
N THR A 259 5.96 -0.22 -2.71
CA THR A 259 4.77 -0.41 -1.88
C THR A 259 4.50 -1.88 -1.62
N THR A 260 4.60 -2.74 -2.65
CA THR A 260 4.43 -4.18 -2.50
C THR A 260 5.49 -4.77 -1.57
N ALA A 261 6.76 -4.41 -1.75
CA ALA A 261 7.85 -4.85 -0.87
C ALA A 261 7.65 -4.39 0.59
N LYS A 262 7.22 -3.14 0.80
CA LYS A 262 6.91 -2.57 2.13
C LYS A 262 5.83 -3.37 2.86
N VAL A 263 4.73 -3.70 2.17
CA VAL A 263 3.61 -4.46 2.76
C VAL A 263 4.06 -5.86 3.14
N LEU A 264 4.72 -6.58 2.23
CA LEU A 264 5.19 -7.94 2.51
C LEU A 264 6.22 -8.00 3.63
N ARG A 265 7.14 -7.02 3.74
CA ARG A 265 8.06 -6.94 4.89
C ARG A 265 7.32 -6.72 6.19
N ARG A 266 6.34 -5.81 6.22
CA ARG A 266 5.50 -5.60 7.40
C ARG A 266 4.81 -6.89 7.84
N ASP A 267 4.29 -7.66 6.89
CA ASP A 267 3.60 -8.90 7.18
C ASP A 267 4.57 -9.99 7.68
N ILE A 268 5.79 -10.07 7.12
CA ILE A 268 6.86 -10.93 7.65
C ILE A 268 7.22 -10.54 9.08
N ASP A 269 7.46 -9.24 9.34
CA ASP A 269 7.82 -8.74 10.68
C ASP A 269 6.72 -9.07 11.71
N ASN A 270 5.45 -8.87 11.34
CA ASN A 270 4.30 -9.21 12.19
C ASN A 270 4.24 -10.72 12.48
N TYR A 271 4.47 -11.55 11.46
CA TYR A 271 4.47 -13.01 11.60
C TYR A 271 5.59 -13.48 12.53
N LEU A 272 6.81 -13.00 12.32
CA LEU A 272 7.96 -13.34 13.15
C LEU A 272 7.78 -12.90 14.61
N GLN A 273 7.19 -11.71 14.83
CA GLN A 273 6.84 -11.24 16.18
C GLN A 273 5.77 -12.11 16.85
N SER A 274 4.74 -12.49 16.11
CA SER A 274 3.63 -13.28 16.66
C SER A 274 4.00 -14.73 16.98
N THR A 275 4.96 -15.28 16.21
CA THR A 275 5.41 -16.67 16.36
C THR A 275 6.60 -16.84 17.30
N GLY A 276 7.21 -15.75 17.80
CA GLY A 276 8.41 -15.79 18.65
C GLY A 276 9.68 -16.21 17.91
N LEU A 277 9.63 -16.36 16.59
CA LEU A 277 10.79 -16.79 15.77
C LEU A 277 11.91 -15.74 15.72
N LEU A 278 11.67 -14.53 16.22
CA LEU A 278 12.71 -13.50 16.37
C LEU A 278 13.65 -13.74 17.58
N GLU A 279 13.37 -14.69 18.45
CA GLU A 279 14.16 -14.94 19.67
C GLU A 279 15.20 -16.07 19.55
N GLU A 280 15.16 -16.92 18.51
CA GLU A 280 15.97 -18.15 18.46
C GLU A 280 17.17 -18.18 17.50
N GLU A 281 17.49 -17.13 16.76
CA GLU A 281 18.73 -17.12 15.95
C GLU A 281 19.80 -16.20 16.56
N SER A 282 20.57 -16.75 17.49
CA SER A 282 21.94 -16.31 17.80
C SER A 282 22.94 -17.41 17.44
N PRO A 283 23.36 -17.58 16.18
CA PRO A 283 24.64 -18.18 15.89
C PRO A 283 25.71 -17.10 15.99
N SER A 284 26.70 -17.39 16.79
CA SER A 284 27.96 -16.66 16.89
C SER A 284 28.63 -16.53 15.52
N TYR A 285 28.44 -15.41 14.83
CA TYR A 285 29.36 -14.91 13.81
C TYR A 285 29.36 -13.38 13.78
N SER A 286 30.52 -12.82 14.06
CA SER A 286 30.79 -11.40 14.12
C SER A 286 30.71 -10.75 12.74
N VAL A 287 29.57 -10.13 12.40
CA VAL A 287 29.50 -9.07 11.42
C VAL A 287 28.68 -7.93 12.03
N ARG A 288 29.24 -6.73 12.02
CA ARG A 288 28.72 -5.54 12.71
C ARG A 288 27.29 -5.23 12.31
N ALA A 289 26.33 -5.75 13.08
CA ALA A 289 24.90 -5.48 12.95
C ALA A 289 24.58 -4.08 13.45
N GLY A 290 23.66 -3.40 12.77
CA GLY A 290 23.08 -2.13 13.19
C GLY A 290 22.48 -2.27 14.60
N LYS A 291 22.79 -1.31 15.49
CA LYS A 291 22.40 -1.33 16.91
C LYS A 291 20.88 -1.37 17.04
N LYS A 292 20.36 -2.27 17.89
CA LYS A 292 18.99 -2.23 18.44
C LYS A 292 18.62 -0.80 18.85
N PRO A 293 17.38 -0.33 18.60
CA PRO A 293 16.98 0.99 19.09
C PRO A 293 17.21 1.05 20.60
N LYS A 294 18.06 1.97 21.02
CA LYS A 294 18.42 2.08 22.45
C LYS A 294 17.16 2.38 23.23
N SER A 295 16.97 1.77 24.40
CA SER A 295 15.84 2.01 25.33
C SER A 295 15.49 3.50 25.46
N ARG A 296 16.47 4.38 25.32
CA ARG A 296 16.33 5.83 25.24
C ARG A 296 15.48 6.34 24.07
N GLU A 297 15.58 5.75 22.88
CA GLU A 297 14.81 6.12 21.68
C GLU A 297 13.37 5.63 21.80
N MET A 298 13.19 4.46 22.41
CA MET A 298 11.85 3.92 22.69
C MET A 298 11.12 4.78 23.73
N ILE A 299 11.81 5.25 24.77
CA ILE A 299 11.25 6.17 25.77
C ILE A 299 10.80 7.48 25.12
N LEU A 300 11.61 8.10 24.25
CA LEU A 300 11.24 9.32 23.52
C LEU A 300 9.99 9.11 22.66
N ASN A 301 9.92 8.00 21.92
CA ASN A 301 8.76 7.68 21.07
C ASN A 301 7.48 7.42 21.88
N MET A 302 7.59 6.81 23.07
CA MET A 302 6.44 6.62 23.96
C MET A 302 5.96 7.96 24.53
N LEU A 303 6.88 8.82 24.95
CA LEU A 303 6.57 10.12 25.56
C LEU A 303 6.11 11.16 24.53
N SER A 304 6.48 11.05 23.26
CA SER A 304 5.93 11.90 22.21
C SER A 304 4.46 11.58 21.91
N LYS A 305 4.04 10.32 22.16
CA LYS A 305 2.64 9.88 22.00
C LYS A 305 1.78 10.15 23.25
N ASP A 306 2.38 9.98 24.42
CA ASP A 306 1.71 10.19 25.71
C ASP A 306 2.72 10.67 26.75
N GLY A 307 2.80 11.99 26.91
CA GLY A 307 3.68 12.66 27.89
C GLY A 307 3.31 12.41 29.34
N SER A 308 2.16 11.82 29.64
CA SER A 308 1.70 11.53 31.01
C SER A 308 2.29 10.23 31.60
N LEU A 309 2.99 9.42 30.76
CA LEU A 309 3.53 8.13 31.19
C LEU A 309 4.53 8.27 32.34
N THR A 310 4.33 7.45 33.38
CA THR A 310 5.21 7.39 34.55
C THR A 310 6.42 6.48 34.31
N SER A 311 7.49 6.65 35.12
CA SER A 311 8.68 5.78 35.09
C SER A 311 8.30 4.31 35.27
N ALA A 312 7.32 4.02 36.13
CA ALA A 312 6.83 2.65 36.36
C ALA A 312 6.11 2.07 35.14
N SER A 313 5.26 2.87 34.45
CA SER A 313 4.55 2.41 33.25
C SER A 313 5.50 2.22 32.06
N LEU A 314 6.50 3.09 31.91
CA LEU A 314 7.56 2.94 30.92
C LEU A 314 8.43 1.70 31.18
N ALA A 315 8.79 1.45 32.45
CA ALA A 315 9.55 0.28 32.87
C ALA A 315 8.83 -1.02 32.52
N LYS A 316 7.52 -1.09 32.81
CA LYS A 316 6.69 -2.25 32.51
C LYS A 316 6.59 -2.49 30.98
N ARG A 317 6.43 -1.44 30.19
CA ARG A 317 6.32 -1.55 28.71
C ARG A 317 7.64 -1.90 28.03
N LEU A 318 8.77 -1.52 28.62
CA LEU A 318 10.11 -1.74 28.07
C LEU A 318 10.82 -2.98 28.63
N GLY A 319 10.24 -3.66 29.63
CA GLY A 319 10.86 -4.80 30.28
C GLY A 319 12.17 -4.47 31.04
N ILE A 320 12.34 -3.22 31.53
CA ILE A 320 13.53 -2.77 32.27
C ILE A 320 13.14 -2.24 33.64
N SER A 321 14.15 -2.11 34.55
CA SER A 321 13.86 -1.62 35.89
C SER A 321 13.43 -0.15 35.89
N PRO A 322 12.56 0.31 36.84
CA PRO A 322 12.19 1.73 36.98
C PRO A 322 13.42 2.63 37.16
N LYS A 323 14.44 2.18 37.89
CA LYS A 323 15.71 2.90 38.10
C LYS A 323 16.48 3.11 36.77
N ALA A 324 16.42 2.15 35.84
CA ALA A 324 17.00 2.28 34.50
C ALA A 324 16.24 3.33 33.64
N VAL A 325 14.90 3.35 33.74
CA VAL A 325 14.08 4.36 33.10
C VAL A 325 14.41 5.76 33.63
N GLU A 326 14.49 5.94 34.93
CA GLU A 326 14.84 7.23 35.55
C GLU A 326 16.19 7.74 35.07
N LYS A 327 17.20 6.86 34.97
CA LYS A 327 18.51 7.21 34.39
C LYS A 327 18.39 7.66 32.92
N HIS A 328 17.56 7.00 32.13
CA HIS A 328 17.31 7.41 30.73
C HIS A 328 16.58 8.75 30.66
N LEU A 329 15.58 9.00 31.48
CA LEU A 329 14.85 10.27 31.56
C LEU A 329 15.78 11.42 31.99
N ALA A 330 16.63 11.21 32.98
CA ALA A 330 17.63 12.19 33.41
C ALA A 330 18.61 12.56 32.26
N ASN A 331 19.11 11.56 31.54
CA ASN A 331 20.00 11.77 30.38
C ASN A 331 19.31 12.49 29.22
N LEU A 332 18.02 12.20 28.97
CA LEU A 332 17.21 12.84 27.95
C LEU A 332 16.94 14.31 28.30
N LYS A 333 16.66 14.60 29.56
CA LYS A 333 16.52 15.95 30.12
C LYS A 333 17.82 16.73 30.00
N ALA A 334 18.94 16.16 30.42
CA ALA A 334 20.27 16.78 30.32
C ALA A 334 20.70 17.07 28.88
N SER A 335 20.24 16.27 27.90
CA SER A 335 20.51 16.49 26.49
C SER A 335 19.52 17.43 25.78
N GLY A 336 18.60 18.06 26.50
CA GLY A 336 17.60 18.99 25.95
C GLY A 336 16.54 18.36 25.05
N LEU A 337 16.49 17.02 24.94
CA LEU A 337 15.51 16.27 24.12
C LEU A 337 14.18 16.08 24.84
N LEU A 338 14.13 16.23 26.15
CA LEU A 338 12.96 16.04 26.98
C LEU A 338 12.88 17.13 28.04
N ARG A 339 11.69 17.68 28.28
CA ARG A 339 11.43 18.66 29.32
C ARG A 339 10.27 18.20 30.19
N ARG A 340 10.36 18.42 31.51
CA ARG A 340 9.27 18.20 32.45
C ARG A 340 8.44 19.46 32.55
N ILE A 341 7.14 19.36 32.35
CA ILE A 341 6.17 20.45 32.49
C ILE A 341 5.30 20.19 33.70
N GLY A 342 5.26 21.12 34.62
CA GLY A 342 4.47 21.04 35.85
C GLY A 342 5.17 20.31 37.01
N PRO A 343 4.46 20.12 38.14
CA PRO A 343 4.99 19.51 39.36
C PRO A 343 5.24 18.00 39.22
N ASP A 344 5.98 17.42 40.16
CA ASP A 344 6.30 15.98 40.19
C ASP A 344 5.05 15.07 40.24
N LYS A 345 4.00 15.51 40.90
CA LYS A 345 2.67 14.89 40.89
C LYS A 345 1.77 15.67 39.91
N GLY A 346 1.34 15.01 38.83
CA GLY A 346 0.40 15.61 37.84
C GLY A 346 1.04 16.35 36.68
N GLY A 347 2.37 16.53 36.61
CA GLY A 347 3.05 17.10 35.47
C GLY A 347 3.22 16.05 34.34
N HIS A 348 3.62 16.52 33.15
CA HIS A 348 3.86 15.69 31.97
C HIS A 348 5.23 15.94 31.34
N TRP A 349 5.64 15.02 30.48
CA TRP A 349 6.86 15.15 29.68
C TRP A 349 6.57 15.74 28.31
N GLU A 350 7.39 16.68 27.89
CA GLU A 350 7.34 17.28 26.57
C GLU A 350 8.63 16.94 25.79
N VAL A 351 8.47 16.39 24.60
CA VAL A 351 9.59 16.05 23.70
C VAL A 351 9.91 17.24 22.81
N ASN A 352 11.18 17.63 22.76
CA ASN A 352 11.66 18.72 21.91
C ASN A 352 11.92 18.17 20.48
N GLU A 353 10.92 18.27 19.61
CA GLU A 353 10.96 17.78 18.24
C GLU A 353 12.05 18.45 17.39
N ILE A 354 12.32 19.74 17.60
CA ILE A 354 13.37 20.50 16.88
C ILE A 354 14.76 19.94 17.24
N ALA A 355 15.01 19.69 18.51
CA ALA A 355 16.27 19.10 18.95
C ALA A 355 16.42 17.64 18.48
N GLN A 356 15.31 16.90 18.37
CA GLN A 356 15.27 15.53 17.85
C GLN A 356 15.61 15.52 16.35
N LYS A 357 15.01 16.41 15.56
CA LYS A 357 15.25 16.53 14.11
C LYS A 357 16.70 16.90 13.82
N ARG A 358 17.26 17.92 14.47
CA ARG A 358 18.68 18.33 14.34
C ARG A 358 19.66 17.21 14.70
N ARG A 359 19.31 16.36 15.64
CA ARG A 359 20.15 15.23 16.03
C ARG A 359 20.10 14.09 15.00
N LEU A 360 18.95 13.86 14.35
CA LEU A 360 18.82 12.91 13.24
C LEU A 360 19.64 13.39 12.02
N GLU A 361 19.54 14.66 11.69
CA GLU A 361 20.28 15.28 10.58
C GLU A 361 21.81 15.16 10.78
N ARG A 362 22.33 15.43 11.98
CA ARG A 362 23.75 15.24 12.30
C ARG A 362 24.19 13.78 12.20
N ARG A 363 23.36 12.82 12.61
CA ARG A 363 23.65 11.39 12.46
C ARG A 363 23.70 10.92 11.01
N LEU A 364 22.88 11.48 10.15
CA LEU A 364 22.88 11.21 8.71
C LEU A 364 24.15 11.81 8.06
N SER A 365 24.56 13.04 8.42
CA SER A 365 25.79 13.64 7.93
C SER A 365 27.06 12.90 8.40
N ASP A 366 27.07 12.35 9.59
CA ASP A 366 28.19 11.55 10.12
C ASP A 366 28.30 10.16 9.44
N LEU A 367 27.20 9.63 8.87
CA LEU A 367 27.19 8.39 8.07
C LEU A 367 27.66 8.62 6.63
N ASP A 368 27.40 9.80 6.06
CA ASP A 368 27.86 10.18 4.72
C ASP A 368 29.35 10.61 4.71
N GLY A 369 29.88 11.04 5.84
CA GLY A 369 31.27 11.51 6.01
C GLY A 369 32.33 10.41 6.21
N SER A 370 31.94 9.14 6.36
CA SER A 370 32.85 8.04 6.70
C SER A 370 33.39 7.22 5.51
N THR A 371 33.19 7.68 4.25
CA THR A 371 33.63 6.98 3.05
C THR A 371 34.57 7.80 2.14
N PHE A 372 35.38 8.72 2.69
CA PHE A 372 36.54 9.25 1.94
C PHE A 372 37.73 9.52 2.88
N SER A 373 38.57 8.51 3.07
CA SER A 373 40.00 8.67 3.37
C SER A 373 40.71 7.37 3.10
N THR A 374 41.59 7.44 2.09
CA THR A 374 42.63 6.56 1.59
C THR A 374 42.20 5.33 0.85
#